data_9d5f83550d7f8076526f44ecc335cd36
#
_entry.id   9d5f83550d7f8076526f44ecc335cd36
#
_cell.length_a   1.000
_cell.length_b   1.000
_cell.length_c   1.000
_cell.angle_alpha   90.00
_cell.angle_beta   90.00
_cell.angle_gamma   90.00
#
_symmetry.space_group_name_H-M   'P 1'
#
loop_
_entity.id
_entity.type
_entity.pdbx_description
1 polymer ?
#
loop_
_entity_poly.entity_id
_entity_poly.type
_entity_poly.pdbx_seq_one_letter_code
_entity_poly.pdbx_strand_id
1 'polypeptide(L)'
;PGFRGIRHIGARTQAAPEMSFVPMELMQESGWQQNFALLAKYNASFDLQLYPDQADDAVALFAKHSDIPVIIDHCAGPYFLFDAAKRGAVPAAEPALSHWADAVWKLSKLPHVSIKLSGLGMYHPNWSAQNCRVIFQTIVDAFGPSRVMLGSNFPVDKLFKSYSEVVDVWNEWLGALSDHEQSESRTGAASRAYRLNL
;
A
#
# COMPACT_ATOMS: atom_id res chain seq x y z
N PRO A 1 17.13 -15.89 -13.31
CA PRO A 1 16.13 -15.01 -13.90
C PRO A 1 15.53 -14.12 -12.83
N GLY A 2 15.53 -12.79 -13.05
CA GLY A 2 15.15 -11.80 -12.02
C GLY A 2 13.65 -11.53 -11.91
N PHE A 3 12.79 -12.13 -12.73
CA PHE A 3 11.34 -11.96 -12.67
C PHE A 3 10.76 -12.50 -11.36
N ARG A 4 9.99 -11.70 -10.65
CA ARG A 4 9.34 -12.04 -9.37
C ARG A 4 7.85 -11.84 -9.37
N GLY A 5 7.34 -10.93 -10.17
CA GLY A 5 5.92 -10.60 -10.17
C GLY A 5 5.57 -9.54 -11.20
N ILE A 6 4.31 -9.15 -11.22
CA ILE A 6 3.80 -8.06 -12.05
C ILE A 6 3.15 -7.01 -11.15
N ARG A 7 3.06 -5.79 -11.68
CA ARG A 7 2.36 -4.68 -11.03
C ARG A 7 1.24 -4.15 -11.90
N HIS A 8 0.11 -3.81 -11.27
CA HIS A 8 -1.01 -3.15 -11.92
C HIS A 8 -1.47 -1.95 -11.11
N ILE A 9 -1.72 -0.84 -11.80
CA ILE A 9 -2.40 0.32 -11.23
C ILE A 9 -3.88 0.14 -11.50
N GLY A 10 -4.60 -0.46 -10.55
CA GLY A 10 -6.04 -0.73 -10.65
C GLY A 10 -6.90 0.28 -9.87
N ALA A 11 -6.27 1.32 -9.31
CA ALA A 11 -6.92 2.27 -8.42
C ALA A 11 -8.07 3.02 -9.11
N ARG A 12 -9.26 2.89 -8.53
CA ARG A 12 -10.50 3.52 -8.99
C ARG A 12 -11.36 3.90 -7.79
N THR A 13 -11.98 5.07 -7.86
CA THR A 13 -12.96 5.54 -6.87
C THR A 13 -14.05 6.35 -7.54
N GLN A 14 -15.29 6.20 -7.07
CA GLN A 14 -16.42 7.02 -7.50
C GLN A 14 -16.47 8.36 -6.75
N ALA A 15 -15.87 8.43 -5.57
CA ALA A 15 -15.83 9.64 -4.75
C ALA A 15 -14.97 10.75 -5.38
N ALA A 16 -13.95 10.36 -6.17
CA ALA A 16 -13.08 11.28 -6.91
C ALA A 16 -12.69 10.63 -8.25
N PRO A 17 -13.61 10.63 -9.25
CA PRO A 17 -13.38 9.92 -10.52
C PRO A 17 -12.15 10.37 -11.28
N GLU A 18 -11.76 11.64 -11.12
CA GLU A 18 -10.56 12.24 -11.72
C GLU A 18 -9.24 11.65 -11.17
N MET A 19 -9.30 10.98 -10.02
CA MET A 19 -8.16 10.27 -9.43
C MET A 19 -8.08 8.81 -9.89
N SER A 20 -9.06 8.33 -10.64
CA SER A 20 -9.11 6.94 -11.11
C SER A 20 -8.13 6.72 -12.27
N PHE A 21 -7.38 5.62 -12.22
CA PHE A 21 -6.41 5.24 -13.25
C PHE A 21 -7.00 4.28 -14.28
N VAL A 22 -8.13 3.66 -13.97
CA VAL A 22 -8.81 2.69 -14.84
C VAL A 22 -10.29 3.04 -14.99
N PRO A 23 -10.90 2.76 -16.15
CA PRO A 23 -12.28 3.19 -16.45
C PRO A 23 -13.34 2.30 -15.76
N MET A 24 -12.96 1.13 -15.28
CA MET A 24 -13.89 0.12 -14.75
C MET A 24 -13.26 -0.66 -13.59
N GLU A 25 -14.11 -1.38 -12.83
CA GLU A 25 -13.65 -2.25 -11.73
C GLU A 25 -13.06 -3.55 -12.28
N LEU A 26 -11.73 -3.55 -12.44
CA LEU A 26 -10.99 -4.68 -13.02
C LEU A 26 -11.15 -5.97 -12.23
N MET A 27 -11.19 -5.90 -10.91
CA MET A 27 -11.29 -7.08 -10.06
C MET A 27 -12.65 -7.80 -10.15
N GLN A 28 -13.67 -7.16 -10.72
CA GLN A 28 -14.97 -7.76 -11.01
C GLN A 28 -15.00 -8.44 -12.38
N GLU A 29 -14.03 -8.15 -13.25
CA GLU A 29 -13.99 -8.70 -14.61
C GLU A 29 -13.48 -10.15 -14.63
N SER A 30 -14.27 -11.08 -15.15
CA SER A 30 -13.96 -12.51 -15.17
C SER A 30 -12.64 -12.83 -15.88
N GLY A 31 -12.36 -12.18 -17.00
CA GLY A 31 -11.12 -12.34 -17.75
C GLY A 31 -9.90 -11.85 -16.97
N TRP A 32 -10.04 -10.77 -16.22
CA TRP A 32 -8.99 -10.26 -15.36
C TRP A 32 -8.72 -11.21 -14.20
N GLN A 33 -9.78 -11.73 -13.54
CA GLN A 33 -9.63 -12.72 -12.45
C GLN A 33 -8.95 -14.01 -12.92
N GLN A 34 -9.30 -14.50 -14.13
CA GLN A 34 -8.66 -15.67 -14.73
C GLN A 34 -7.17 -15.42 -14.98
N ASN A 35 -6.80 -14.24 -15.48
CA ASN A 35 -5.41 -13.87 -15.69
C ASN A 35 -4.65 -13.72 -14.38
N PHE A 36 -5.27 -13.15 -13.33
CA PHE A 36 -4.70 -13.08 -11.99
C PHE A 36 -4.36 -14.49 -11.46
N ALA A 37 -5.27 -15.45 -11.59
CA ALA A 37 -5.06 -16.82 -11.15
C ALA A 37 -3.85 -17.51 -11.82
N LEU A 38 -3.45 -17.09 -13.03
CA LEU A 38 -2.28 -17.64 -13.70
C LEU A 38 -0.96 -17.32 -12.99
N LEU A 39 -0.92 -16.30 -12.14
CA LEU A 39 0.29 -15.92 -11.39
C LEU A 39 0.79 -17.06 -10.49
N ALA A 40 -0.11 -17.86 -9.94
CA ALA A 40 0.22 -19.06 -9.16
C ALA A 40 1.11 -20.02 -9.96
N LYS A 41 0.74 -20.28 -11.22
CA LYS A 41 1.49 -21.18 -12.13
C LYS A 41 2.94 -20.74 -12.33
N TYR A 42 3.19 -19.44 -12.29
CA TYR A 42 4.52 -18.84 -12.51
C TYR A 42 5.24 -18.48 -11.21
N ASN A 43 4.66 -18.83 -10.06
CA ASN A 43 5.17 -18.43 -8.74
C ASN A 43 5.46 -16.91 -8.72
N ALA A 44 4.53 -16.11 -9.24
CA ALA A 44 4.68 -14.67 -9.38
C ALA A 44 3.89 -13.95 -8.29
N SER A 45 4.47 -12.90 -7.70
CA SER A 45 3.77 -11.96 -6.83
C SER A 45 2.99 -10.93 -7.63
N PHE A 46 2.02 -10.29 -6.99
CA PHE A 46 1.19 -9.27 -7.59
C PHE A 46 1.21 -7.98 -6.76
N ASP A 47 1.72 -6.90 -7.35
CA ASP A 47 1.69 -5.56 -6.75
C ASP A 47 0.46 -4.82 -7.27
N LEU A 48 -0.43 -4.41 -6.37
CA LEU A 48 -1.67 -3.71 -6.73
C LEU A 48 -1.75 -2.34 -6.08
N GLN A 49 -1.89 -1.31 -6.89
CA GLN A 49 -2.38 -0.01 -6.43
C GLN A 49 -3.90 0.00 -6.52
N LEU A 50 -4.55 0.21 -5.40
CA LEU A 50 -6.00 0.31 -5.25
C LEU A 50 -6.39 1.48 -4.35
N TYR A 51 -7.68 1.80 -4.31
CA TYR A 51 -8.28 2.71 -3.33
C TYR A 51 -9.14 1.95 -2.32
N PRO A 52 -9.46 2.56 -1.16
CA PRO A 52 -10.25 1.93 -0.09
C PRO A 52 -11.58 1.33 -0.56
N ASP A 53 -12.25 1.99 -1.50
CA ASP A 53 -13.53 1.55 -2.08
C ASP A 53 -13.47 0.15 -2.71
N GLN A 54 -12.27 -0.28 -3.11
CA GLN A 54 -12.02 -1.55 -3.81
C GLN A 54 -11.63 -2.69 -2.86
N ALA A 55 -11.54 -2.42 -1.54
CA ALA A 55 -11.01 -3.39 -0.58
C ALA A 55 -11.85 -4.68 -0.49
N ASP A 56 -13.17 -4.59 -0.58
CA ASP A 56 -14.05 -5.76 -0.49
C ASP A 56 -13.88 -6.69 -1.71
N ASP A 57 -13.78 -6.12 -2.91
CA ASP A 57 -13.51 -6.89 -4.13
C ASP A 57 -12.12 -7.53 -4.09
N ALA A 58 -11.11 -6.78 -3.62
CA ALA A 58 -9.74 -7.26 -3.45
C ALA A 58 -9.69 -8.43 -2.46
N VAL A 59 -10.31 -8.31 -1.29
CA VAL A 59 -10.37 -9.37 -0.29
C VAL A 59 -11.09 -10.60 -0.85
N ALA A 60 -12.22 -10.42 -1.53
CA ALA A 60 -12.99 -11.52 -2.11
C ALA A 60 -12.19 -12.28 -3.19
N LEU A 61 -11.39 -11.57 -3.98
CA LEU A 61 -10.51 -12.18 -4.98
C LEU A 61 -9.31 -12.88 -4.34
N PHE A 62 -8.56 -12.17 -3.48
CA PHE A 62 -7.31 -12.69 -2.92
C PHE A 62 -7.55 -13.89 -1.99
N ALA A 63 -8.66 -13.93 -1.28
CA ALA A 63 -9.02 -15.08 -0.44
C ALA A 63 -9.15 -16.39 -1.22
N LYS A 64 -9.44 -16.33 -2.52
CA LYS A 64 -9.53 -17.50 -3.40
C LYS A 64 -8.16 -17.97 -3.92
N HIS A 65 -7.12 -17.17 -3.75
CA HIS A 65 -5.78 -17.36 -4.33
C HIS A 65 -4.68 -17.11 -3.29
N SER A 66 -4.74 -17.84 -2.16
CA SER A 66 -3.80 -17.66 -1.04
C SER A 66 -2.36 -18.08 -1.35
N ASP A 67 -2.13 -18.72 -2.47
CA ASP A 67 -0.84 -19.12 -3.01
C ASP A 67 -0.14 -18.01 -3.84
N ILE A 68 -0.83 -16.88 -4.10
CA ILE A 68 -0.27 -15.73 -4.79
C ILE A 68 0.10 -14.65 -3.77
N PRO A 69 1.39 -14.34 -3.55
CA PRO A 69 1.77 -13.21 -2.71
C PRO A 69 1.27 -11.90 -3.31
N VAL A 70 0.50 -11.14 -2.53
CA VAL A 70 -0.04 -9.83 -2.95
C VAL A 70 0.63 -8.71 -2.16
N ILE A 71 1.00 -7.66 -2.84
CA ILE A 71 1.59 -6.46 -2.25
C ILE A 71 0.69 -5.25 -2.59
N ILE A 72 0.12 -4.63 -1.57
CA ILE A 72 -0.67 -3.42 -1.73
C ILE A 72 0.26 -2.22 -1.82
N ASP A 73 0.19 -1.48 -2.90
CA ASP A 73 1.01 -0.30 -3.13
C ASP A 73 0.47 0.93 -2.39
N HIS A 74 1.37 1.84 -2.03
CA HIS A 74 1.10 3.23 -1.64
C HIS A 74 0.05 3.37 -0.55
N CYS A 75 0.24 2.64 0.58
CA CYS A 75 -0.60 2.74 1.77
C CYS A 75 -2.10 2.45 1.52
N ALA A 76 -2.44 1.60 0.52
CA ALA A 76 -3.82 1.38 0.09
C ALA A 76 -4.57 2.67 -0.31
N GLY A 77 -3.86 3.62 -0.91
CA GLY A 77 -4.42 4.81 -1.53
C GLY A 77 -5.19 5.75 -0.60
N PRO A 78 -4.55 6.38 0.40
CA PRO A 78 -5.21 7.30 1.33
C PRO A 78 -5.56 8.65 0.65
N TYR A 79 -6.43 8.63 -0.38
CA TYR A 79 -6.73 9.79 -1.21
C TYR A 79 -7.41 10.93 -0.44
N PHE A 80 -8.02 10.66 0.71
CA PHE A 80 -8.58 11.68 1.59
C PHE A 80 -7.52 12.69 2.09
N LEU A 81 -6.25 12.30 2.10
CA LEU A 81 -5.16 13.21 2.43
C LEU A 81 -5.04 14.39 1.46
N PHE A 82 -5.49 14.22 0.22
CA PHE A 82 -5.46 15.27 -0.79
C PHE A 82 -6.35 16.47 -0.40
N ASP A 83 -7.53 16.21 0.12
CA ASP A 83 -8.41 17.26 0.62
C ASP A 83 -7.94 17.82 1.96
N ALA A 84 -7.39 16.99 2.83
CA ALA A 84 -6.76 17.43 4.07
C ALA A 84 -5.57 18.36 3.79
N ALA A 85 -4.74 18.05 2.81
CA ALA A 85 -3.61 18.90 2.40
C ALA A 85 -4.06 20.28 1.89
N LYS A 86 -5.15 20.34 1.12
CA LYS A 86 -5.73 21.61 0.64
C LYS A 86 -6.25 22.49 1.77
N ARG A 87 -6.77 21.89 2.83
CA ARG A 87 -7.33 22.59 4.00
C ARG A 87 -6.28 22.91 5.06
N GLY A 88 -5.03 22.43 4.91
CA GLY A 88 -3.99 22.55 5.93
C GLY A 88 -4.27 21.75 7.20
N ALA A 89 -5.24 20.83 7.15
CA ALA A 89 -5.66 20.02 8.28
C ALA A 89 -4.96 18.67 8.28
N VAL A 90 -4.43 18.28 9.43
CA VAL A 90 -4.06 16.88 9.68
C VAL A 90 -5.36 16.10 9.89
N PRO A 91 -5.59 14.97 9.20
CA PRO A 91 -6.82 14.21 9.37
C PRO A 91 -6.87 13.61 10.79
N ALA A 92 -7.67 14.19 11.64
CA ALA A 92 -8.08 13.61 12.90
C ALA A 92 -9.59 13.35 12.81
N ALA A 93 -10.01 12.09 12.97
CA ALA A 93 -11.40 11.66 13.11
C ALA A 93 -12.36 12.06 11.94
N GLU A 94 -11.92 11.94 10.69
CA GLU A 94 -12.81 12.11 9.53
C GLU A 94 -13.39 10.76 9.08
N PRO A 95 -14.63 10.69 8.56
CA PRO A 95 -15.23 9.46 8.03
C PRO A 95 -14.36 8.78 6.95
N ALA A 96 -13.66 9.58 6.13
CA ALA A 96 -12.77 9.08 5.10
C ALA A 96 -11.50 8.40 5.65
N LEU A 97 -10.98 8.85 6.79
CA LEU A 97 -9.90 8.15 7.51
C LEU A 97 -10.40 6.80 8.04
N SER A 98 -11.60 6.76 8.62
CA SER A 98 -12.19 5.50 9.11
C SER A 98 -12.43 4.52 7.98
N HIS A 99 -12.96 4.98 6.84
CA HIS A 99 -13.17 4.14 5.66
C HIS A 99 -11.85 3.55 5.11
N TRP A 100 -10.79 4.36 5.04
CA TRP A 100 -9.47 3.89 4.66
C TRP A 100 -8.90 2.89 5.68
N ALA A 101 -9.01 3.18 6.97
CA ALA A 101 -8.52 2.29 8.02
C ALA A 101 -9.25 0.93 7.98
N ASP A 102 -10.57 0.91 7.79
CA ASP A 102 -11.35 -0.31 7.63
C ASP A 102 -10.87 -1.15 6.43
N ALA A 103 -10.57 -0.50 5.30
CA ALA A 103 -10.01 -1.17 4.14
C ALA A 103 -8.64 -1.81 4.44
N VAL A 104 -7.75 -1.08 5.12
CA VAL A 104 -6.44 -1.58 5.57
C VAL A 104 -6.60 -2.79 6.50
N TRP A 105 -7.51 -2.72 7.48
CA TRP A 105 -7.79 -3.83 8.39
C TRP A 105 -8.41 -5.04 7.68
N LYS A 106 -9.28 -4.86 6.69
CA LYS A 106 -9.83 -5.95 5.89
C LYS A 106 -8.73 -6.68 5.11
N LEU A 107 -7.88 -5.94 4.40
CA LEU A 107 -6.77 -6.50 3.62
C LEU A 107 -5.75 -7.24 4.50
N SER A 108 -5.48 -6.73 5.69
CA SER A 108 -4.50 -7.31 6.62
C SER A 108 -4.88 -8.69 7.15
N LYS A 109 -6.16 -9.06 7.11
CA LYS A 109 -6.65 -10.38 7.54
C LYS A 109 -6.18 -11.52 6.64
N LEU A 110 -5.72 -11.20 5.45
CA LEU A 110 -5.16 -12.18 4.52
C LEU A 110 -3.64 -12.32 4.73
N PRO A 111 -3.13 -13.48 5.21
CA PRO A 111 -1.73 -13.61 5.62
C PRO A 111 -0.71 -13.50 4.48
N HIS A 112 -1.14 -13.74 3.23
CA HIS A 112 -0.33 -13.62 2.01
C HIS A 112 -0.34 -12.20 1.43
N VAL A 113 -1.03 -11.25 2.07
CA VAL A 113 -1.06 -9.85 1.67
C VAL A 113 -0.09 -9.04 2.53
N SER A 114 0.76 -8.25 1.87
CA SER A 114 1.67 -7.27 2.44
C SER A 114 1.34 -5.87 1.93
N ILE A 115 1.89 -4.83 2.54
CA ILE A 115 1.61 -3.44 2.16
C ILE A 115 2.89 -2.60 2.10
N LYS A 116 2.93 -1.62 1.19
CA LYS A 116 4.02 -0.64 1.10
C LYS A 116 3.65 0.68 1.77
N LEU A 117 4.48 1.12 2.68
CA LEU A 117 4.56 2.49 3.17
C LEU A 117 5.32 3.32 2.14
N SER A 118 4.60 3.90 1.21
CA SER A 118 5.16 4.64 0.07
C SER A 118 4.14 5.58 -0.57
N GLY A 119 4.59 6.48 -1.44
CA GLY A 119 3.74 7.26 -2.32
C GLY A 119 2.87 8.31 -1.64
N LEU A 120 3.18 8.71 -0.41
CA LEU A 120 2.39 9.69 0.33
C LEU A 120 2.43 11.09 -0.30
N GLY A 121 3.51 11.42 -1.01
CA GLY A 121 3.63 12.67 -1.75
C GLY A 121 2.52 12.88 -2.79
N MET A 122 2.03 11.79 -3.39
CA MET A 122 0.93 11.85 -4.36
C MET A 122 -0.39 12.33 -3.74
N TYR A 123 -0.59 12.09 -2.44
CA TYR A 123 -1.82 12.42 -1.71
C TYR A 123 -1.67 13.65 -0.84
N HIS A 124 -0.46 13.91 -0.33
CA HIS A 124 -0.16 15.04 0.55
C HIS A 124 1.23 15.60 0.22
N PRO A 125 1.33 16.63 -0.64
CA PRO A 125 2.65 17.17 -1.08
C PRO A 125 3.58 17.55 0.06
N ASN A 126 3.04 18.03 1.18
CA ASN A 126 3.79 18.44 2.38
C ASN A 126 3.77 17.35 3.48
N TRP A 127 3.70 16.07 3.11
CA TRP A 127 3.68 14.97 4.07
C TRP A 127 4.93 14.95 4.94
N SER A 128 4.79 14.49 6.18
CA SER A 128 5.87 14.37 7.15
C SER A 128 5.60 13.21 8.11
N ALA A 129 6.59 12.84 8.90
CA ALA A 129 6.39 11.81 9.92
C ALA A 129 5.26 12.18 10.89
N GLN A 130 5.12 13.46 11.22
CA GLN A 130 4.11 13.94 12.16
C GLN A 130 2.70 13.93 11.54
N ASN A 131 2.52 14.54 10.35
CA ASN A 131 1.16 14.69 9.78
C ASN A 131 0.62 13.41 9.13
N CYS A 132 1.48 12.42 8.83
CA CYS A 132 1.08 11.10 8.34
C CYS A 132 1.29 9.98 9.38
N ARG A 133 1.50 10.32 10.66
CA ARG A 133 1.73 9.33 11.72
C ARG A 133 0.58 8.33 11.85
N VAL A 134 -0.66 8.77 11.68
CA VAL A 134 -1.84 7.91 11.72
C VAL A 134 -1.81 6.84 10.61
N ILE A 135 -1.29 7.18 9.43
CA ILE A 135 -1.15 6.22 8.31
C ILE A 135 -0.15 5.12 8.70
N PHE A 136 1.04 5.52 9.19
CA PHE A 136 2.06 4.58 9.65
C PHE A 136 1.52 3.66 10.73
N GLN A 137 0.93 4.24 11.80
CA GLN A 137 0.46 3.49 12.95
C GLN A 137 -0.62 2.48 12.56
N THR A 138 -1.64 2.92 11.82
CA THR A 138 -2.72 2.03 11.37
C THR A 138 -2.19 0.86 10.53
N ILE A 139 -1.25 1.12 9.62
CA ILE A 139 -0.68 0.07 8.77
C ILE A 139 0.16 -0.92 9.59
N VAL A 140 0.99 -0.43 10.51
CA VAL A 140 1.83 -1.30 11.36
C VAL A 140 0.98 -2.11 12.33
N ASP A 141 -0.06 -1.51 12.93
CA ASP A 141 -0.98 -2.21 13.83
C ASP A 141 -1.77 -3.29 13.09
N ALA A 142 -2.19 -3.03 11.85
CA ALA A 142 -3.01 -3.96 11.08
C ALA A 142 -2.19 -5.12 10.50
N PHE A 143 -1.05 -4.84 9.86
CA PHE A 143 -0.25 -5.85 9.13
C PHE A 143 0.86 -6.47 9.96
N GLY A 144 1.31 -5.79 11.00
CA GLY A 144 2.56 -6.10 11.70
C GLY A 144 3.79 -5.77 10.85
N PRO A 145 4.95 -5.44 11.49
CA PRO A 145 6.16 -5.00 10.78
C PRO A 145 6.66 -5.99 9.73
N SER A 146 6.41 -7.29 9.92
CA SER A 146 6.85 -8.35 9.00
C SER A 146 6.12 -8.36 7.65
N ARG A 147 5.02 -7.63 7.51
CA ARG A 147 4.28 -7.50 6.24
C ARG A 147 4.18 -6.06 5.74
N VAL A 148 4.96 -5.16 6.36
CA VAL A 148 5.06 -3.75 5.96
C VAL A 148 6.40 -3.51 5.29
N MET A 149 6.40 -2.93 4.09
CA MET A 149 7.61 -2.61 3.33
C MET A 149 7.76 -1.11 3.16
N LEU A 150 8.96 -0.59 3.33
CA LEU A 150 9.28 0.79 2.98
C LEU A 150 9.48 0.91 1.46
N GLY A 151 8.91 1.93 0.85
CA GLY A 151 9.07 2.22 -0.56
C GLY A 151 9.19 3.72 -0.82
N SER A 152 10.21 4.15 -1.56
CA SER A 152 10.45 5.57 -1.85
C SER A 152 9.48 6.17 -2.85
N ASN A 153 8.87 5.33 -3.68
CA ASN A 153 8.10 5.76 -4.86
C ASN A 153 8.89 6.68 -5.83
N PHE A 154 10.24 6.58 -5.80
CA PHE A 154 11.07 7.34 -6.74
C PHE A 154 10.98 6.74 -8.14
N PRO A 155 10.93 7.59 -9.20
CA PRO A 155 11.18 9.04 -9.18
C PRO A 155 9.94 9.92 -8.88
N VAL A 156 8.74 9.38 -8.67
CA VAL A 156 7.51 10.19 -8.50
C VAL A 156 7.60 11.09 -7.28
N ASP A 157 7.94 10.55 -6.11
CA ASP A 157 8.00 11.34 -4.87
C ASP A 157 9.17 12.34 -4.83
N LYS A 158 10.11 12.29 -5.81
CA LYS A 158 11.12 13.34 -6.00
C LYS A 158 10.50 14.73 -6.28
N LEU A 159 9.26 14.76 -6.75
CA LEU A 159 8.51 16.02 -6.94
C LEU A 159 8.18 16.72 -5.61
N PHE A 160 8.22 16.00 -4.50
CA PHE A 160 7.77 16.48 -3.19
C PHE A 160 8.89 16.48 -2.15
N LYS A 161 9.80 15.50 -2.19
CA LYS A 161 10.90 15.33 -1.24
C LYS A 161 12.14 14.78 -1.91
N SER A 162 13.30 15.13 -1.37
CA SER A 162 14.55 14.43 -1.66
C SER A 162 14.52 13.01 -1.09
N TYR A 163 15.37 12.13 -1.60
CA TYR A 163 15.47 10.75 -1.09
C TYR A 163 15.90 10.72 0.39
N SER A 164 16.82 11.60 0.80
CA SER A 164 17.23 11.72 2.21
C SER A 164 16.06 12.09 3.13
N GLU A 165 15.23 13.07 2.75
CA GLU A 165 14.06 13.45 3.54
C GLU A 165 13.05 12.30 3.69
N VAL A 166 12.88 11.48 2.64
CA VAL A 166 12.03 10.26 2.75
C VAL A 166 12.62 9.27 3.74
N VAL A 167 13.94 9.05 3.70
CA VAL A 167 14.65 8.17 4.64
C VAL A 167 14.56 8.71 6.07
N ASP A 168 14.66 10.01 6.27
CA ASP A 168 14.53 10.64 7.59
C ASP A 168 13.13 10.40 8.20
N VAL A 169 12.07 10.52 7.38
CA VAL A 169 10.71 10.17 7.83
C VAL A 169 10.60 8.69 8.21
N TRP A 170 11.17 7.78 7.42
CA TRP A 170 11.18 6.36 7.79
C TRP A 170 11.93 6.12 9.10
N ASN A 171 13.07 6.77 9.30
CA ASN A 171 13.85 6.62 10.54
C ASN A 171 13.06 7.11 11.77
N GLU A 172 12.32 8.22 11.63
CA GLU A 172 11.48 8.74 12.71
C GLU A 172 10.34 7.76 13.04
N TRP A 173 9.64 7.22 12.03
CA TRP A 173 8.57 6.25 12.25
C TRP A 173 9.08 4.94 12.87
N LEU A 174 10.14 4.40 12.30
CA LEU A 174 10.71 3.13 12.75
C LEU A 174 11.36 3.24 14.15
N GLY A 175 11.77 4.42 14.56
CA GLY A 175 12.34 4.63 15.90
C GLY A 175 11.41 4.27 17.07
N ALA A 176 10.10 4.09 16.81
CA ALA A 176 9.15 3.59 17.79
C ALA A 176 9.09 2.04 17.85
N LEU A 177 9.75 1.33 16.95
CA LEU A 177 9.77 -0.12 16.84
C LEU A 177 11.05 -0.70 17.39
N SER A 178 11.04 -1.96 17.81
CA SER A 178 12.25 -2.71 18.17
C SER A 178 13.19 -2.89 16.97
N ASP A 179 14.47 -3.16 17.21
CA ASP A 179 15.47 -3.38 16.15
C ASP A 179 15.07 -4.51 15.21
N HIS A 180 14.46 -5.57 15.73
CA HIS A 180 13.94 -6.67 14.92
C HIS A 180 12.81 -6.19 13.98
N GLU A 181 11.84 -5.46 14.50
CA GLU A 181 10.71 -4.93 13.73
C GLU A 181 11.16 -3.92 12.66
N GLN A 182 12.14 -3.09 13.00
CA GLN A 182 12.78 -2.19 12.04
C GLN A 182 13.42 -2.96 10.88
N SER A 183 14.18 -4.03 11.17
CA SER A 183 14.81 -4.89 10.18
C SER A 183 13.76 -5.57 9.30
N GLU A 184 12.66 -6.03 9.88
CA GLU A 184 11.54 -6.61 9.15
C GLU A 184 10.95 -5.64 8.13
N SER A 185 10.63 -4.41 8.54
CA SER A 185 10.05 -3.40 7.63
C SER A 185 11.05 -2.87 6.59
N ARG A 186 12.35 -2.82 6.91
CA ARG A 186 13.38 -2.34 5.97
C ARG A 186 13.69 -3.33 4.86
N THR A 187 13.79 -4.63 5.19
CA THR A 187 14.27 -5.65 4.26
C THR A 187 13.50 -6.97 4.34
N GLY A 188 13.13 -7.43 5.54
CA GLY A 188 12.54 -8.74 5.77
C GLY A 188 11.25 -8.97 4.99
N ALA A 189 10.29 -8.04 5.10
CA ALA A 189 9.02 -8.13 4.39
C ALA A 189 9.20 -8.20 2.87
N ALA A 190 10.05 -7.34 2.30
CA ALA A 190 10.34 -7.33 0.87
C ALA A 190 11.06 -8.61 0.42
N SER A 191 12.03 -9.10 1.21
CA SER A 191 12.75 -10.34 0.91
C SER A 191 11.81 -11.53 0.80
N ARG A 192 10.85 -11.65 1.71
CA ARG A 192 9.85 -12.73 1.65
C ARG A 192 8.90 -12.56 0.47
N ALA A 193 8.29 -11.40 0.32
CA ALA A 193 7.27 -11.17 -0.71
C ALA A 193 7.82 -11.33 -2.13
N TYR A 194 9.05 -10.86 -2.36
CA TYR A 194 9.70 -10.97 -3.67
C TYR A 194 10.71 -12.12 -3.79
N ARG A 195 10.84 -12.95 -2.73
CA ARG A 195 11.74 -14.12 -2.71
C ARG A 195 13.18 -13.71 -3.07
N LEU A 196 13.68 -12.66 -2.40
CA LEU A 196 15.03 -12.14 -2.59
C LEU A 196 16.00 -12.94 -1.70
N ASN A 197 17.16 -13.27 -2.25
CA ASN A 197 18.29 -13.83 -1.50
C ASN A 197 19.18 -12.65 -1.08
N LEU A 198 18.91 -12.07 0.08
CA LEU A 198 19.67 -11.00 0.69
C LEU A 198 20.52 -11.53 1.84
#